data_d86b906155aac480b0ff982b35e5f551
#
_entry.id   d86b906155aac480b0ff982b35e5f551
#
_cell.length_a   1.000
_cell.length_b   1.000
_cell.length_c   1.000
_cell.angle_alpha   90.00
_cell.angle_beta   90.00
_cell.angle_gamma   90.00
#
_symmetry.space_group_name_H-M   'P 1'
#
loop_
_entity.id
_entity.type
_entity.pdbx_description
1 polymer ?
#
loop_
_entity_poly.entity_id
_entity_poly.type
_entity_poly.pdbx_seq_one_letter_code
_entity_poly.pdbx_strand_id
1 'polypeptide(L)'
;MSKKKPTPGGRAKKKIEVSLVRSSAAEYLTFVAASGQGGVEAVYADENVWLSQKMMGLLYDVETHTINYHLKKVFADSELQEGSVIRNFRITAADGKTYDTQHYNLSAIIAVGYKVNSERAVQFRKWATTIIEQFTIKGFAMDDERLKNDGSILGKKYFEEQLQRIREIRLSERKFYQKITDIYGTSTDYDVTAASTKRFFATVQNKLHWAIHGQTAAEVICHRADAGKDRMGLTTWKDAPKGKIQKFDVVVAKNYLTKNEMAQLQRLVSAYLDVAEDMALRQIPMTMQDWETRLSRFIAATDREILQDAGKVTAEIAQAHAESEFEKYRIVQDRLFESDFDQMMKELPPEADKP
;
A
#
# COMPACT_ATOMS: atom_id res chain seq x y z
N MET A 1 31.62 -73.67 -17.69
CA MET A 1 30.45 -72.69 -17.78
C MET A 1 30.23 -72.11 -16.39
N SER A 2 30.76 -70.88 -16.16
CA SER A 2 30.73 -70.27 -14.86
C SER A 2 29.67 -69.10 -14.93
N LYS A 3 28.60 -69.20 -14.12
CA LYS A 3 27.55 -68.21 -14.05
C LYS A 3 27.97 -67.02 -13.14
N LYS A 4 28.23 -65.90 -13.71
CA LYS A 4 28.37 -64.65 -12.96
C LYS A 4 27.03 -64.20 -12.37
N LYS A 5 26.99 -63.92 -11.06
CA LYS A 5 25.89 -63.31 -10.36
C LYS A 5 25.86 -61.77 -10.70
N PRO A 6 24.69 -61.16 -10.86
CA PRO A 6 24.60 -59.71 -11.05
C PRO A 6 24.81 -58.98 -9.72
N THR A 7 25.59 -57.92 -9.77
CA THR A 7 25.83 -56.94 -8.69
C THR A 7 24.59 -56.05 -8.49
N PRO A 8 24.16 -55.72 -7.26
CA PRO A 8 23.03 -54.84 -7.05
C PRO A 8 23.39 -53.40 -7.39
N GLY A 9 22.62 -52.82 -8.31
CA GLY A 9 22.75 -51.44 -8.77
C GLY A 9 22.56 -50.44 -7.63
N GLY A 10 23.54 -49.57 -7.48
CA GLY A 10 23.49 -48.46 -6.58
C GLY A 10 22.34 -47.52 -6.99
N ARG A 11 21.40 -47.28 -6.09
CA ARG A 11 20.40 -46.22 -6.22
C ARG A 11 21.12 -44.88 -6.31
N ALA A 12 21.12 -44.27 -7.49
CA ALA A 12 21.53 -42.90 -7.67
C ALA A 12 20.65 -42.01 -6.79
N LYS A 13 21.26 -41.36 -5.80
CA LYS A 13 20.61 -40.27 -5.05
C LYS A 13 20.33 -39.14 -6.06
N LYS A 14 19.06 -38.97 -6.42
CA LYS A 14 18.59 -37.82 -7.16
C LYS A 14 18.98 -36.58 -6.36
N LYS A 15 19.98 -35.81 -6.81
CA LYS A 15 20.25 -34.47 -6.34
C LYS A 15 18.99 -33.68 -6.68
N ILE A 16 18.23 -33.30 -5.67
CA ILE A 16 17.17 -32.31 -5.81
C ILE A 16 17.91 -30.99 -6.03
N GLU A 17 17.97 -30.51 -7.26
CA GLU A 17 18.34 -29.16 -7.56
C GLU A 17 17.27 -28.27 -6.95
N VAL A 18 17.60 -27.67 -5.82
CA VAL A 18 16.80 -26.64 -5.18
C VAL A 18 17.00 -25.39 -6.03
N SER A 19 16.13 -25.16 -7.00
CA SER A 19 16.04 -23.86 -7.64
C SER A 19 15.60 -22.89 -6.57
N LEU A 20 16.44 -21.89 -6.28
CA LEU A 20 16.08 -20.74 -5.47
C LEU A 20 15.00 -19.97 -6.23
N VAL A 21 13.77 -20.37 -6.05
CA VAL A 21 12.61 -19.66 -6.54
C VAL A 21 12.54 -18.35 -5.77
N ARG A 22 12.26 -17.26 -6.46
CA ARG A 22 12.03 -15.91 -5.94
C ARG A 22 10.79 -15.93 -5.04
N SER A 23 10.97 -16.34 -3.78
CA SER A 23 9.86 -16.45 -2.85
C SER A 23 9.90 -15.35 -1.79
N SER A 24 8.70 -14.91 -1.36
CA SER A 24 8.52 -13.98 -0.25
C SER A 24 9.08 -14.53 1.07
N ALA A 25 9.24 -13.67 2.09
CA ALA A 25 9.67 -14.11 3.42
C ALA A 25 8.79 -15.23 3.98
N ALA A 26 7.48 -15.18 3.72
CA ALA A 26 6.55 -16.21 4.17
C ALA A 26 6.76 -17.54 3.43
N GLU A 27 7.07 -17.49 2.12
CA GLU A 27 7.41 -18.70 1.34
C GLU A 27 8.80 -19.21 1.66
N TYR A 28 9.76 -18.33 1.91
CA TYR A 28 11.07 -18.75 2.41
C TYR A 28 10.93 -19.47 3.76
N LEU A 29 10.12 -18.95 4.67
CA LEU A 29 9.82 -19.58 5.94
C LEU A 29 9.02 -20.87 5.79
N THR A 30 8.05 -20.95 4.86
CA THR A 30 7.31 -22.17 4.51
C THR A 30 8.15 -23.15 3.69
N PHE A 31 9.01 -22.67 2.82
CA PHE A 31 9.94 -23.52 2.04
C PHE A 31 10.95 -24.22 2.95
N VAL A 32 11.50 -23.54 3.94
CA VAL A 32 12.35 -24.17 4.95
C VAL A 32 11.56 -25.19 5.77
N ALA A 33 10.28 -24.93 6.04
CA ALA A 33 9.35 -25.88 6.64
C ALA A 33 9.06 -27.09 5.74
N ALA A 34 8.95 -26.88 4.43
CA ALA A 34 8.62 -27.92 3.44
C ALA A 34 9.84 -28.74 2.98
N SER A 35 11.07 -28.29 3.20
CA SER A 35 12.29 -29.00 2.77
C SER A 35 12.64 -30.25 3.56
N GLY A 36 11.70 -30.77 4.37
CA GLY A 36 11.57 -32.22 4.55
C GLY A 36 12.47 -32.91 5.57
N GLN A 37 12.97 -32.19 6.57
CA GLN A 37 13.53 -32.86 7.76
C GLN A 37 12.94 -32.24 9.04
N GLY A 38 11.74 -32.68 9.42
CA GLY A 38 11.03 -32.21 10.62
C GLY A 38 10.40 -30.83 10.40
N GLY A 39 9.11 -30.82 10.05
CA GLY A 39 8.38 -29.61 9.67
C GLY A 39 8.57 -28.45 10.65
N VAL A 40 8.96 -27.30 10.14
CA VAL A 40 8.88 -26.05 10.86
C VAL A 40 7.41 -25.61 10.77
N GLU A 41 6.64 -25.86 11.82
CA GLU A 41 5.26 -25.36 11.90
C GLU A 41 5.29 -23.87 12.23
N ALA A 42 5.19 -23.03 11.21
CA ALA A 42 4.99 -21.60 11.42
C ALA A 42 3.54 -21.32 11.80
N VAL A 43 3.32 -20.50 12.84
CA VAL A 43 1.99 -20.05 13.22
C VAL A 43 1.72 -18.72 12.53
N TYR A 44 0.60 -18.61 11.81
CA TYR A 44 0.12 -17.37 11.21
C TYR A 44 -1.00 -16.80 12.06
N ALA A 45 -0.77 -15.66 12.65
CA ALA A 45 -1.76 -14.96 13.47
C ALA A 45 -1.54 -13.43 13.37
N ASP A 46 -2.63 -12.67 13.33
CA ASP A 46 -2.64 -11.21 13.31
C ASP A 46 -1.71 -10.63 12.21
N GLU A 47 -1.82 -11.15 10.98
CA GLU A 47 -1.02 -10.77 9.81
C GLU A 47 0.50 -10.89 10.03
N ASN A 48 0.91 -11.78 10.93
CA ASN A 48 2.30 -12.00 11.32
C ASN A 48 2.66 -13.50 11.29
N VAL A 49 3.96 -13.76 11.15
CA VAL A 49 4.56 -15.09 11.22
C VAL A 49 5.22 -15.25 12.57
N TRP A 50 4.94 -16.38 13.23
CA TRP A 50 5.44 -16.70 14.57
C TRP A 50 6.19 -18.02 14.58
N LEU A 51 7.40 -18.02 15.10
CA LEU A 51 8.23 -19.23 15.26
C LEU A 51 8.67 -19.40 16.71
N SER A 52 8.72 -20.65 17.17
CA SER A 52 9.40 -20.97 18.43
C SER A 52 10.93 -20.91 18.28
N GLN A 53 11.67 -20.84 19.38
CA GLN A 53 13.14 -20.88 19.33
C GLN A 53 13.67 -22.13 18.62
N LYS A 54 13.03 -23.29 18.83
CA LYS A 54 13.37 -24.54 18.15
C LYS A 54 13.20 -24.42 16.64
N MET A 55 12.12 -23.81 16.19
CA MET A 55 11.83 -23.59 14.76
C MET A 55 12.80 -22.58 14.14
N MET A 56 13.18 -21.52 14.86
CA MET A 56 14.23 -20.61 14.41
C MET A 56 15.59 -21.30 14.32
N GLY A 57 15.90 -22.22 15.24
CA GLY A 57 17.10 -23.05 15.16
C GLY A 57 17.14 -23.88 13.87
N LEU A 58 16.03 -24.52 13.51
CA LEU A 58 15.89 -25.25 12.24
C LEU A 58 15.97 -24.32 11.03
N LEU A 59 15.35 -23.13 11.11
CA LEU A 59 15.37 -22.14 10.04
C LEU A 59 16.79 -21.70 9.70
N TYR A 60 17.58 -21.35 10.71
CA TYR A 60 18.93 -20.83 10.55
C TYR A 60 20.03 -21.90 10.64
N ASP A 61 19.66 -23.17 10.79
CA ASP A 61 20.59 -24.29 10.96
C ASP A 61 21.59 -24.06 12.09
N VAL A 62 21.05 -23.78 13.27
CA VAL A 62 21.79 -23.61 14.51
C VAL A 62 21.04 -24.23 15.70
N GLU A 63 21.75 -24.50 16.77
CA GLU A 63 21.16 -24.99 18.00
C GLU A 63 20.25 -23.98 18.69
N THR A 64 19.21 -24.45 19.38
CA THR A 64 18.22 -23.61 20.07
C THR A 64 18.87 -22.69 21.12
N HIS A 65 19.94 -23.11 21.75
CA HIS A 65 20.66 -22.27 22.72
C HIS A 65 21.31 -21.04 22.05
N THR A 66 21.77 -21.18 20.81
CA THR A 66 22.30 -20.06 20.02
C THR A 66 21.21 -19.03 19.73
N ILE A 67 20.00 -19.49 19.35
CA ILE A 67 18.83 -18.62 19.17
C ILE A 67 18.51 -17.87 20.47
N ASN A 68 18.43 -18.58 21.60
CA ASN A 68 18.17 -17.98 22.89
C ASN A 68 19.23 -16.91 23.28
N TYR A 69 20.49 -17.19 23.01
CA TYR A 69 21.58 -16.21 23.22
C TYR A 69 21.36 -14.94 22.41
N HIS A 70 21.06 -15.05 21.11
CA HIS A 70 20.85 -13.89 20.24
C HIS A 70 19.57 -13.13 20.59
N LEU A 71 18.49 -13.78 20.96
CA LEU A 71 17.27 -13.13 21.45
C LEU A 71 17.54 -12.30 22.70
N LYS A 72 18.22 -12.87 23.71
CA LYS A 72 18.61 -12.14 24.91
C LYS A 72 19.45 -10.90 24.58
N LYS A 73 20.35 -11.00 23.60
CA LYS A 73 21.16 -9.88 23.17
C LYS A 73 20.35 -8.81 22.46
N VAL A 74 19.39 -9.18 21.57
CA VAL A 74 18.45 -8.26 20.92
C VAL A 74 17.65 -7.45 21.93
N PHE A 75 17.18 -8.12 23.00
CA PHE A 75 16.43 -7.44 24.07
C PHE A 75 17.33 -6.58 24.96
N ALA A 76 18.52 -7.06 25.32
CA ALA A 76 19.47 -6.31 26.11
C ALA A 76 19.98 -5.04 25.41
N ASP A 77 20.16 -5.12 24.07
CA ASP A 77 20.57 -4.00 23.23
C ASP A 77 19.38 -3.04 22.94
N SER A 78 18.19 -3.30 23.49
CA SER A 78 16.95 -2.54 23.24
C SER A 78 16.55 -2.43 21.76
N GLU A 79 17.02 -3.36 20.90
CA GLU A 79 16.66 -3.42 19.49
C GLU A 79 15.19 -3.76 19.31
N LEU A 80 14.64 -4.62 20.16
CA LEU A 80 13.23 -4.96 20.23
C LEU A 80 12.75 -5.02 21.70
N GLN A 81 11.49 -4.64 21.92
CA GLN A 81 10.85 -4.80 23.22
C GLN A 81 10.27 -6.21 23.34
N GLU A 82 10.66 -6.94 24.39
CA GLU A 82 10.29 -8.34 24.59
C GLU A 82 8.77 -8.56 24.56
N GLY A 83 8.01 -7.72 25.26
CA GLY A 83 6.55 -7.81 25.34
C GLY A 83 5.81 -7.58 24.03
N SER A 84 6.43 -6.95 23.03
CA SER A 84 5.82 -6.67 21.71
C SER A 84 6.05 -7.78 20.69
N VAL A 85 7.04 -8.66 20.90
CA VAL A 85 7.48 -9.65 19.93
C VAL A 85 7.28 -11.09 20.38
N ILE A 86 6.79 -11.31 21.59
CA ILE A 86 6.59 -12.64 22.17
C ILE A 86 5.10 -12.91 22.39
N ARG A 87 4.67 -14.13 22.04
CA ARG A 87 3.32 -14.63 22.28
C ARG A 87 3.34 -16.14 22.56
N ASN A 88 2.50 -16.59 23.46
CA ASN A 88 2.29 -18.00 23.69
C ASN A 88 1.18 -18.54 22.80
N PHE A 89 1.47 -19.63 22.12
CA PHE A 89 0.48 -20.39 21.36
C PHE A 89 0.35 -21.80 21.93
N ARG A 90 -0.89 -22.27 21.94
CA ARG A 90 -1.21 -23.61 22.38
C ARG A 90 -1.06 -24.56 21.20
N ILE A 91 -0.08 -25.47 21.27
CA ILE A 91 0.26 -26.42 20.20
C ILE A 91 0.01 -27.83 20.70
N THR A 92 -0.68 -28.65 19.87
CA THR A 92 -0.84 -30.07 20.12
C THR A 92 0.35 -30.81 19.52
N ALA A 93 1.17 -31.45 20.36
CA ALA A 93 2.34 -32.20 19.92
C ALA A 93 1.93 -33.58 19.36
N ALA A 94 2.89 -34.26 18.73
CA ALA A 94 2.68 -35.58 18.13
C ALA A 94 2.24 -36.65 19.16
N ASP A 95 2.46 -36.43 20.45
CA ASP A 95 1.99 -37.26 21.56
C ASP A 95 0.52 -37.02 21.95
N GLY A 96 -0.18 -36.16 21.23
CA GLY A 96 -1.57 -35.75 21.47
C GLY A 96 -1.75 -34.81 22.66
N LYS A 97 -0.70 -34.39 23.35
CA LYS A 97 -0.76 -33.41 24.44
C LYS A 97 -0.61 -32.00 23.94
N THR A 98 -1.25 -31.07 24.63
CA THR A 98 -1.25 -29.65 24.31
C THR A 98 -0.28 -28.92 25.22
N TYR A 99 0.63 -28.14 24.62
CA TYR A 99 1.64 -27.34 25.31
C TYR A 99 1.50 -25.87 24.98
N ASP A 100 1.63 -25.02 25.98
CA ASP A 100 1.79 -23.58 25.76
C ASP A 100 3.25 -23.30 25.39
N THR A 101 3.48 -22.93 24.15
CA THR A 101 4.82 -22.73 23.60
C THR A 101 5.02 -21.27 23.24
N GLN A 102 6.12 -20.70 23.73
CA GLN A 102 6.51 -19.33 23.43
C GLN A 102 6.98 -19.19 21.98
N HIS A 103 6.41 -18.22 21.26
CA HIS A 103 6.75 -17.90 19.88
C HIS A 103 7.16 -16.45 19.77
N TYR A 104 7.92 -16.18 18.75
CA TYR A 104 8.51 -14.88 18.41
C TYR A 104 8.02 -14.47 17.02
N ASN A 105 7.66 -13.21 16.88
CA ASN A 105 7.12 -12.66 15.62
C ASN A 105 8.21 -12.48 14.56
N LEU A 106 7.78 -12.06 13.35
CA LEU A 106 8.68 -11.86 12.21
C LEU A 106 9.81 -10.88 12.51
N SER A 107 9.58 -9.82 13.30
CA SER A 107 10.61 -8.85 13.66
C SER A 107 11.75 -9.51 14.47
N ALA A 108 11.40 -10.35 15.44
CA ALA A 108 12.40 -11.10 16.22
C ALA A 108 13.13 -12.15 15.37
N ILE A 109 12.41 -12.83 14.45
CA ILE A 109 13.00 -13.78 13.51
C ILE A 109 14.06 -13.10 12.64
N ILE A 110 13.73 -11.93 12.10
CA ILE A 110 14.64 -11.13 11.27
C ILE A 110 15.85 -10.67 12.08
N ALA A 111 15.66 -10.10 13.26
CA ALA A 111 16.74 -9.61 14.10
C ALA A 111 17.75 -10.73 14.44
N VAL A 112 17.27 -11.91 14.80
CA VAL A 112 18.11 -13.07 15.03
C VAL A 112 18.86 -13.50 13.76
N GLY A 113 18.22 -13.48 12.60
CA GLY A 113 18.84 -13.85 11.32
C GLY A 113 20.02 -12.96 10.92
N TYR A 114 20.00 -11.70 11.34
CA TYR A 114 21.15 -10.80 11.16
C TYR A 114 22.30 -11.09 12.12
N LYS A 115 22.05 -11.68 13.30
CA LYS A 115 23.07 -11.91 14.33
C LYS A 115 23.67 -13.34 14.26
N VAL A 116 22.93 -14.31 13.73
CA VAL A 116 23.39 -15.70 13.61
C VAL A 116 24.45 -15.85 12.51
N ASN A 117 25.47 -16.65 12.79
CA ASN A 117 26.53 -16.98 11.83
C ASN A 117 26.38 -18.42 11.33
N SER A 118 25.60 -18.61 10.27
CA SER A 118 25.43 -19.89 9.57
C SER A 118 25.27 -19.65 8.08
N GLU A 119 25.41 -20.69 7.27
CA GLU A 119 25.22 -20.60 5.82
C GLU A 119 23.78 -20.18 5.48
N ARG A 120 22.79 -20.74 6.17
CA ARG A 120 21.37 -20.37 6.00
C ARG A 120 21.09 -18.92 6.40
N ALA A 121 21.71 -18.43 7.46
CA ALA A 121 21.60 -17.02 7.84
C ALA A 121 22.25 -16.08 6.79
N VAL A 122 23.36 -16.50 6.14
CA VAL A 122 23.93 -15.76 5.01
C VAL A 122 22.95 -15.72 3.83
N GLN A 123 22.30 -16.84 3.49
CA GLN A 123 21.28 -16.87 2.42
C GLN A 123 20.09 -15.97 2.76
N PHE A 124 19.63 -15.99 4.00
CA PHE A 124 18.58 -15.10 4.49
C PHE A 124 18.97 -13.62 4.32
N ARG A 125 20.17 -13.23 4.75
CA ARG A 125 20.65 -11.85 4.61
C ARG A 125 20.77 -11.40 3.14
N LYS A 126 21.24 -12.26 2.25
CA LYS A 126 21.29 -11.96 0.80
C LYS A 126 19.89 -11.71 0.25
N TRP A 127 18.93 -12.56 0.60
CA TRP A 127 17.53 -12.37 0.20
C TRP A 127 16.95 -11.07 0.77
N ALA A 128 17.12 -10.79 2.06
CA ALA A 128 16.65 -9.54 2.68
C ALA A 128 17.28 -8.29 2.03
N THR A 129 18.57 -8.35 1.72
CA THR A 129 19.30 -7.28 1.01
C THR A 129 18.66 -7.01 -0.35
N THR A 130 18.32 -8.05 -1.12
CA THR A 130 17.66 -7.87 -2.43
C THR A 130 16.33 -7.12 -2.32
N ILE A 131 15.54 -7.40 -1.29
CA ILE A 131 14.27 -6.69 -1.04
C ILE A 131 14.52 -5.22 -0.68
N ILE A 132 15.49 -4.97 0.22
CA ILE A 132 15.87 -3.61 0.63
C ILE A 132 16.39 -2.80 -0.57
N GLU A 133 17.22 -3.41 -1.41
CA GLU A 133 17.73 -2.78 -2.64
C GLU A 133 16.59 -2.44 -3.60
N GLN A 134 15.68 -3.37 -3.86
CA GLN A 134 14.52 -3.10 -4.71
C GLN A 134 13.68 -1.96 -4.17
N PHE A 135 13.37 -1.97 -2.88
CA PHE A 135 12.61 -0.91 -2.25
C PHE A 135 13.33 0.44 -2.30
N THR A 136 14.65 0.46 -2.01
CA THR A 136 15.45 1.70 -2.00
C THR A 136 15.57 2.31 -3.39
N ILE A 137 15.79 1.49 -4.41
CA ILE A 137 16.01 1.97 -5.80
C ILE A 137 14.68 2.28 -6.49
N LYS A 138 13.68 1.39 -6.35
CA LYS A 138 12.43 1.46 -7.11
C LYS A 138 11.26 2.09 -6.32
N GLY A 139 11.36 2.16 -4.98
CA GLY A 139 10.28 2.58 -4.09
C GLY A 139 9.25 1.48 -3.80
N PHE A 140 9.46 0.27 -4.30
CA PHE A 140 8.62 -0.91 -4.02
C PHE A 140 9.41 -2.20 -4.17
N ALA A 141 8.96 -3.26 -3.48
CA ALA A 141 9.34 -4.64 -3.71
C ALA A 141 8.05 -5.47 -3.82
N MET A 142 7.92 -6.30 -4.85
CA MET A 142 6.73 -7.12 -5.11
C MET A 142 7.11 -8.56 -5.35
N ASP A 143 6.25 -9.46 -4.87
CA ASP A 143 6.28 -10.88 -5.15
C ASP A 143 5.14 -11.20 -6.14
N ASP A 144 5.45 -11.09 -7.42
CA ASP A 144 4.48 -11.24 -8.51
C ASP A 144 3.83 -12.63 -8.51
N GLU A 145 4.61 -13.69 -8.21
CA GLU A 145 4.10 -15.06 -8.20
C GLU A 145 3.08 -15.27 -7.09
N ARG A 146 3.34 -14.70 -5.91
CA ARG A 146 2.41 -14.75 -4.79
C ARG A 146 1.15 -13.95 -5.04
N LEU A 147 1.26 -12.78 -5.69
CA LEU A 147 0.11 -11.94 -6.02
C LEU A 147 -0.77 -12.57 -7.12
N LYS A 148 -0.21 -13.38 -8.02
CA LYS A 148 -0.94 -14.11 -9.06
C LYS A 148 -1.65 -15.37 -8.54
N ASN A 149 -1.09 -16.00 -7.51
CA ASN A 149 -1.58 -17.28 -7.01
C ASN A 149 -2.57 -17.10 -5.85
N ASP A 150 -3.85 -17.25 -6.15
CA ASP A 150 -4.96 -17.18 -5.17
C ASP A 150 -4.92 -18.25 -4.07
N GLY A 151 -4.00 -19.21 -4.13
CA GLY A 151 -3.92 -20.36 -3.22
C GLY A 151 -3.13 -20.13 -1.94
N SER A 152 -2.41 -19.03 -1.79
CA SER A 152 -1.67 -18.73 -0.57
C SER A 152 -2.62 -18.18 0.50
N ILE A 153 -2.47 -18.61 1.73
CA ILE A 153 -3.24 -18.19 2.92
C ILE A 153 -3.26 -16.64 3.07
N LEU A 154 -2.31 -15.95 2.46
CA LEU A 154 -2.12 -14.51 2.50
C LEU A 154 -2.56 -13.78 1.21
N GLY A 155 -2.97 -14.50 0.13
CA GLY A 155 -2.98 -13.95 -1.23
C GLY A 155 -4.12 -12.98 -1.58
N LYS A 156 -5.37 -13.31 -1.28
CA LYS A 156 -6.55 -12.59 -1.83
C LYS A 156 -6.67 -11.12 -1.42
N LYS A 157 -6.37 -10.79 -0.17
CA LYS A 157 -6.52 -9.42 0.35
C LYS A 157 -5.45 -8.47 -0.19
N TYR A 158 -4.22 -8.95 -0.37
CA TYR A 158 -3.10 -8.09 -0.74
C TYR A 158 -3.08 -7.69 -2.21
N PHE A 159 -3.63 -8.51 -3.12
CA PHE A 159 -3.81 -8.13 -4.51
C PHE A 159 -4.76 -6.94 -4.65
N GLU A 160 -5.92 -6.97 -3.99
CA GLU A 160 -6.88 -5.87 -4.02
C GLU A 160 -6.32 -4.61 -3.35
N GLU A 161 -5.58 -4.75 -2.25
CA GLU A 161 -4.90 -3.65 -1.58
C GLU A 161 -3.87 -3.00 -2.51
N GLN A 162 -3.03 -3.81 -3.17
CA GLN A 162 -2.03 -3.32 -4.11
C GLN A 162 -2.67 -2.62 -5.32
N LEU A 163 -3.74 -3.18 -5.85
CA LEU A 163 -4.50 -2.60 -6.95
C LEU A 163 -5.11 -1.25 -6.55
N GLN A 164 -5.67 -1.15 -5.35
CA GLN A 164 -6.19 0.09 -4.81
C GLN A 164 -5.08 1.15 -4.64
N ARG A 165 -3.93 0.77 -4.11
CA ARG A 165 -2.76 1.64 -3.94
C ARG A 165 -2.23 2.17 -5.28
N ILE A 166 -2.19 1.33 -6.32
CA ILE A 166 -1.82 1.75 -7.68
C ILE A 166 -2.81 2.80 -8.20
N ARG A 167 -4.13 2.59 -8.00
CA ARG A 167 -5.17 3.54 -8.39
C ARG A 167 -5.02 4.89 -7.67
N GLU A 168 -4.71 4.87 -6.37
CA GLU A 168 -4.47 6.08 -5.58
C GLU A 168 -3.24 6.85 -6.08
N ILE A 169 -2.14 6.17 -6.40
CA ILE A 169 -0.95 6.78 -6.98
C ILE A 169 -1.26 7.43 -8.34
N ARG A 170 -2.01 6.74 -9.20
CA ARG A 170 -2.44 7.26 -10.50
C ARG A 170 -3.33 8.50 -10.38
N LEU A 171 -4.19 8.56 -9.37
CA LEU A 171 -5.09 9.68 -9.12
C LEU A 171 -4.42 10.83 -8.35
N SER A 172 -3.19 10.68 -7.86
CA SER A 172 -2.49 11.82 -7.27
C SER A 172 -2.43 12.95 -8.31
N GLU A 173 -2.78 14.17 -7.91
CA GLU A 173 -2.95 15.32 -8.81
C GLU A 173 -1.80 15.44 -9.81
N ARG A 174 -0.58 15.45 -9.30
CA ARG A 174 0.61 15.60 -10.15
C ARG A 174 0.72 14.50 -11.20
N LYS A 175 0.50 13.23 -10.83
CA LYS A 175 0.60 12.10 -11.77
C LYS A 175 -0.55 12.05 -12.76
N PHE A 176 -1.76 12.38 -12.31
CA PHE A 176 -2.93 12.46 -13.18
C PHE A 176 -2.74 13.55 -14.24
N TYR A 177 -2.43 14.80 -13.84
CA TYR A 177 -2.20 15.88 -14.80
C TYR A 177 -1.01 15.59 -15.71
N GLN A 178 0.08 15.01 -15.21
CA GLN A 178 1.21 14.64 -16.04
C GLN A 178 0.80 13.64 -17.12
N LYS A 179 0.13 12.54 -16.76
CA LYS A 179 -0.33 11.54 -17.73
C LYS A 179 -1.34 12.10 -18.73
N ILE A 180 -2.30 12.89 -18.27
CA ILE A 180 -3.24 13.56 -19.17
C ILE A 180 -2.48 14.51 -20.15
N THR A 181 -1.52 15.28 -19.65
CA THR A 181 -0.71 16.16 -20.50
C THR A 181 0.12 15.37 -21.50
N ASP A 182 0.75 14.27 -21.08
CA ASP A 182 1.53 13.39 -21.97
C ASP A 182 0.65 12.82 -23.10
N ILE A 183 -0.56 12.36 -22.78
CA ILE A 183 -1.52 11.81 -23.75
C ILE A 183 -2.02 12.91 -24.70
N TYR A 184 -2.47 14.02 -24.16
CA TYR A 184 -3.03 15.12 -24.97
C TYR A 184 -1.97 15.92 -25.69
N GLY A 185 -0.72 15.92 -25.21
CA GLY A 185 0.43 16.46 -25.94
C GLY A 185 0.68 15.77 -27.29
N THR A 186 0.07 14.60 -27.51
CA THR A 186 0.08 13.93 -28.83
C THR A 186 -0.97 14.50 -29.80
N SER A 187 -1.85 15.41 -29.36
CA SER A 187 -2.88 16.00 -30.22
C SER A 187 -2.26 16.93 -31.25
N THR A 188 -2.82 16.92 -32.44
CA THR A 188 -2.35 17.73 -33.57
C THR A 188 -2.50 19.24 -33.38
N ASP A 189 -3.40 19.65 -32.49
CA ASP A 189 -3.74 21.03 -32.14
C ASP A 189 -3.39 21.41 -30.69
N TYR A 190 -2.50 20.64 -30.06
CA TYR A 190 -2.09 20.90 -28.68
C TYR A 190 -1.20 22.12 -28.56
N ASP A 191 -1.61 23.09 -27.74
CA ASP A 191 -0.82 24.24 -27.33
C ASP A 191 -0.94 24.45 -25.80
N VAL A 192 0.15 24.23 -25.08
CA VAL A 192 0.21 24.34 -23.61
C VAL A 192 -0.18 25.72 -23.09
N THR A 193 0.03 26.76 -23.89
CA THR A 193 -0.24 28.17 -23.53
C THR A 193 -1.67 28.60 -23.83
N ALA A 194 -2.37 27.87 -24.68
CA ALA A 194 -3.70 28.24 -25.14
C ALA A 194 -4.75 28.18 -24.00
N ALA A 195 -5.64 29.15 -23.98
CA ALA A 195 -6.79 29.15 -23.06
C ALA A 195 -7.72 27.94 -23.31
N SER A 196 -7.79 27.47 -24.57
CA SER A 196 -8.51 26.27 -24.97
C SER A 196 -8.02 25.02 -24.23
N THR A 197 -6.71 24.84 -24.08
CA THR A 197 -6.10 23.70 -23.36
C THR A 197 -6.46 23.73 -21.88
N LYS A 198 -6.39 24.89 -21.21
CA LYS A 198 -6.82 25.02 -19.81
C LYS A 198 -8.31 24.69 -19.64
N ARG A 199 -9.15 25.18 -20.55
CA ARG A 199 -10.59 24.90 -20.54
C ARG A 199 -10.86 23.41 -20.75
N PHE A 200 -10.13 22.78 -21.62
CA PHE A 200 -10.24 21.34 -21.86
C PHE A 200 -9.97 20.52 -20.60
N PHE A 201 -8.89 20.78 -19.86
CA PHE A 201 -8.61 20.08 -18.61
C PHE A 201 -9.72 20.24 -17.56
N ALA A 202 -10.26 21.45 -17.43
CA ALA A 202 -11.40 21.70 -16.56
C ALA A 202 -12.65 20.91 -17.01
N THR A 203 -12.90 20.83 -18.31
CA THR A 203 -14.00 20.05 -18.88
C THR A 203 -13.84 18.55 -18.59
N VAL A 204 -12.64 17.99 -18.77
CA VAL A 204 -12.35 16.59 -18.47
C VAL A 204 -12.62 16.30 -16.98
N GLN A 205 -12.11 17.15 -16.10
CA GLN A 205 -12.31 17.00 -14.67
C GLN A 205 -13.81 17.06 -14.30
N ASN A 206 -14.54 18.03 -14.82
CA ASN A 206 -15.95 18.19 -14.54
C ASN A 206 -16.79 17.01 -15.05
N LYS A 207 -16.51 16.50 -16.26
CA LYS A 207 -17.20 15.31 -16.80
C LYS A 207 -16.97 14.07 -15.94
N LEU A 208 -15.75 13.87 -15.43
CA LEU A 208 -15.43 12.76 -14.55
C LEU A 208 -16.13 12.89 -13.18
N HIS A 209 -16.17 14.07 -12.59
CA HIS A 209 -16.91 14.34 -11.36
C HIS A 209 -18.41 14.11 -11.56
N TRP A 210 -18.97 14.68 -12.62
CA TRP A 210 -20.39 14.54 -12.93
C TRP A 210 -20.81 13.06 -13.07
N ALA A 211 -20.02 12.29 -13.78
CA ALA A 211 -20.27 10.87 -13.98
C ALA A 211 -20.33 10.05 -12.67
N ILE A 212 -19.78 10.57 -11.56
CA ILE A 212 -19.76 9.86 -10.27
C ILE A 212 -20.92 10.27 -9.37
N HIS A 213 -21.23 11.57 -9.30
CA HIS A 213 -22.14 12.10 -8.29
C HIS A 213 -23.08 13.22 -8.80
N GLY A 214 -23.14 13.47 -10.11
CA GLY A 214 -24.05 14.44 -10.71
C GLY A 214 -23.75 15.89 -10.40
N GLN A 215 -22.49 16.22 -10.08
CA GLN A 215 -22.03 17.58 -9.77
C GLN A 215 -20.68 17.84 -10.43
N THR A 216 -20.43 19.08 -10.86
CA THR A 216 -19.10 19.52 -11.24
C THR A 216 -18.19 19.67 -10.02
N ALA A 217 -16.90 19.80 -10.22
CA ALA A 217 -15.94 20.03 -9.14
C ALA A 217 -16.29 21.30 -8.32
N ALA A 218 -16.68 22.36 -8.99
CA ALA A 218 -17.09 23.61 -8.35
C ALA A 218 -18.38 23.44 -7.52
N GLU A 219 -19.37 22.73 -8.05
CA GLU A 219 -20.62 22.46 -7.34
C GLU A 219 -20.40 21.59 -6.09
N VAL A 220 -19.51 20.58 -6.14
CA VAL A 220 -19.13 19.78 -4.96
C VAL A 220 -18.59 20.68 -3.86
N ILE A 221 -17.66 21.58 -4.19
CA ILE A 221 -17.08 22.50 -3.21
C ILE A 221 -18.19 23.37 -2.60
N CYS A 222 -19.02 24.03 -3.42
CA CYS A 222 -20.08 24.91 -2.92
C CYS A 222 -21.12 24.19 -2.03
N HIS A 223 -21.47 22.94 -2.35
CA HIS A 223 -22.48 22.22 -1.59
C HIS A 223 -21.94 21.56 -0.32
N ARG A 224 -20.65 21.25 -0.27
CA ARG A 224 -20.07 20.47 0.82
C ARG A 224 -19.22 21.29 1.79
N ALA A 225 -18.56 22.36 1.34
CA ALA A 225 -17.81 23.27 2.19
C ALA A 225 -18.75 24.03 3.11
N ASP A 226 -18.62 23.80 4.43
CA ASP A 226 -19.50 24.37 5.44
C ASP A 226 -18.76 24.38 6.78
N ALA A 227 -18.49 25.57 7.30
CA ALA A 227 -17.78 25.78 8.56
C ALA A 227 -18.45 25.15 9.79
N GLY A 228 -19.77 24.88 9.70
CA GLY A 228 -20.54 24.22 10.76
C GLY A 228 -20.41 22.69 10.79
N LYS A 229 -19.83 22.10 9.74
CA LYS A 229 -19.61 20.64 9.68
C LYS A 229 -18.28 20.25 10.28
N ASP A 230 -18.20 19.01 10.75
CA ASP A 230 -16.92 18.42 11.14
C ASP A 230 -15.93 18.55 9.97
N ARG A 231 -14.73 19.03 10.30
CA ARG A 231 -13.65 19.23 9.31
C ARG A 231 -14.10 20.05 8.10
N MET A 232 -15.03 20.98 8.30
CA MET A 232 -15.58 21.82 7.24
C MET A 232 -16.18 21.03 6.06
N GLY A 233 -16.59 19.75 6.30
CA GLY A 233 -17.10 18.83 5.30
C GLY A 233 -16.03 18.10 4.49
N LEU A 234 -14.73 18.32 4.75
CA LEU A 234 -13.65 17.57 4.11
C LEU A 234 -13.57 16.15 4.66
N THR A 235 -13.32 15.21 3.77
CA THR A 235 -13.05 13.80 4.10
C THR A 235 -11.54 13.51 4.14
N THR A 236 -10.74 14.32 3.45
CA THR A 236 -9.27 14.25 3.43
C THR A 236 -8.66 15.64 3.20
N TRP A 237 -7.40 15.84 3.57
CA TRP A 237 -6.57 17.01 3.31
C TRP A 237 -5.10 16.63 3.38
N LYS A 238 -4.19 17.54 3.05
CA LYS A 238 -2.75 17.23 2.92
C LYS A 238 -2.17 16.52 4.15
N ASP A 239 -2.48 17.02 5.35
CA ASP A 239 -1.91 16.53 6.60
C ASP A 239 -2.94 15.70 7.43
N ALA A 240 -3.96 15.11 6.73
CA ALA A 240 -4.95 14.26 7.36
C ALA A 240 -4.33 13.00 7.98
N PRO A 241 -4.89 12.44 9.05
CA PRO A 241 -6.08 12.89 9.78
C PRO A 241 -5.79 13.86 10.93
N LYS A 242 -4.53 14.06 11.32
CA LYS A 242 -4.15 14.78 12.54
C LYS A 242 -3.77 16.25 12.31
N GLY A 243 -3.25 16.59 11.14
CA GLY A 243 -2.80 17.93 10.83
C GLY A 243 -3.95 18.91 10.57
N LYS A 244 -3.66 20.22 10.63
CA LYS A 244 -4.64 21.27 10.33
C LYS A 244 -5.02 21.30 8.86
N ILE A 245 -6.30 21.57 8.60
CA ILE A 245 -6.78 21.92 7.26
C ILE A 245 -6.20 23.27 6.87
N GLN A 246 -5.70 23.38 5.66
CA GLN A 246 -5.10 24.58 5.10
C GLN A 246 -5.98 25.19 4.01
N LYS A 247 -5.75 26.48 3.71
CA LYS A 247 -6.52 27.21 2.70
C LYS A 247 -6.47 26.55 1.32
N PHE A 248 -5.35 25.92 0.94
CA PHE A 248 -5.22 25.21 -0.32
C PHE A 248 -5.98 23.87 -0.36
N ASP A 249 -6.30 23.28 0.80
CA ASP A 249 -7.05 22.03 0.85
C ASP A 249 -8.53 22.23 0.51
N VAL A 250 -9.10 23.38 0.92
CA VAL A 250 -10.54 23.62 0.82
C VAL A 250 -11.02 23.94 -0.60
N VAL A 251 -10.11 24.26 -1.51
CA VAL A 251 -10.42 24.54 -2.92
C VAL A 251 -10.30 23.31 -3.82
N VAL A 252 -10.04 22.16 -3.25
CA VAL A 252 -9.84 20.89 -3.98
C VAL A 252 -11.06 19.99 -3.83
N ALA A 253 -11.86 19.85 -4.89
CA ALA A 253 -13.13 19.12 -4.87
C ALA A 253 -13.01 17.67 -4.38
N LYS A 254 -11.93 16.96 -4.75
CA LYS A 254 -11.71 15.57 -4.32
C LYS A 254 -11.63 15.41 -2.80
N ASN A 255 -11.22 16.46 -2.09
CA ASN A 255 -11.12 16.43 -0.63
C ASN A 255 -12.47 16.35 0.09
N TYR A 256 -13.56 16.62 -0.62
CA TYR A 256 -14.94 16.51 -0.13
C TYR A 256 -15.65 15.23 -0.55
N LEU A 257 -15.01 14.34 -1.31
CA LEU A 257 -15.62 13.11 -1.78
C LEU A 257 -15.66 12.06 -0.67
N THR A 258 -16.77 11.35 -0.58
CA THR A 258 -16.87 10.16 0.28
C THR A 258 -15.92 9.06 -0.20
N LYS A 259 -15.60 8.10 0.67
CA LYS A 259 -14.74 6.95 0.30
C LYS A 259 -15.27 6.20 -0.92
N ASN A 260 -16.60 6.05 -1.03
CA ASN A 260 -17.21 5.36 -2.17
C ASN A 260 -17.10 6.17 -3.46
N GLU A 261 -17.39 7.47 -3.43
CA GLU A 261 -17.24 8.37 -4.59
C GLU A 261 -15.78 8.42 -5.04
N MET A 262 -14.84 8.52 -4.10
CA MET A 262 -13.41 8.49 -4.41
C MET A 262 -13.00 7.18 -5.08
N ALA A 263 -13.43 6.03 -4.56
CA ALA A 263 -13.14 4.73 -5.16
C ALA A 263 -13.73 4.58 -6.56
N GLN A 264 -14.93 5.10 -6.80
CA GLN A 264 -15.54 5.09 -8.13
C GLN A 264 -14.78 6.01 -9.09
N LEU A 265 -14.40 7.21 -8.66
CA LEU A 265 -13.61 8.16 -9.46
C LEU A 265 -12.25 7.54 -9.85
N GLN A 266 -11.57 6.90 -8.90
CA GLN A 266 -10.30 6.23 -9.13
C GLN A 266 -10.41 5.13 -10.19
N ARG A 267 -11.46 4.30 -10.14
CA ARG A 267 -11.70 3.25 -11.13
C ARG A 267 -11.97 3.84 -12.51
N LEU A 268 -12.85 4.84 -12.59
CA LEU A 268 -13.23 5.48 -13.85
C LEU A 268 -12.02 6.15 -14.51
N VAL A 269 -11.25 6.90 -13.75
CA VAL A 269 -10.02 7.58 -14.20
C VAL A 269 -8.98 6.57 -14.67
N SER A 270 -8.72 5.51 -13.90
CA SER A 270 -7.74 4.48 -14.29
C SER A 270 -8.13 3.80 -15.60
N ALA A 271 -9.40 3.42 -15.75
CA ALA A 271 -9.88 2.78 -16.98
C ALA A 271 -9.80 3.72 -18.19
N TYR A 272 -10.14 5.00 -18.01
CA TYR A 272 -10.01 5.99 -19.09
C TYR A 272 -8.54 6.22 -19.50
N LEU A 273 -7.63 6.31 -18.53
CA LEU A 273 -6.21 6.50 -18.81
C LEU A 273 -5.63 5.30 -19.57
N ASP A 274 -6.04 4.06 -19.24
CA ASP A 274 -5.60 2.87 -19.97
C ASP A 274 -6.06 2.89 -21.43
N VAL A 275 -7.32 3.27 -21.69
CA VAL A 275 -7.86 3.44 -23.04
C VAL A 275 -7.14 4.55 -23.80
N ALA A 276 -6.89 5.68 -23.15
CA ALA A 276 -6.23 6.83 -23.77
C ALA A 276 -4.75 6.55 -24.07
N GLU A 277 -4.06 5.83 -23.21
CA GLU A 277 -2.68 5.40 -23.41
C GLU A 277 -2.56 4.42 -24.61
N ASP A 278 -3.46 3.44 -24.72
CA ASP A 278 -3.51 2.54 -25.88
C ASP A 278 -3.69 3.32 -27.21
N MET A 279 -4.58 4.31 -27.22
CA MET A 279 -4.79 5.13 -28.41
C MET A 279 -3.57 5.99 -28.77
N ALA A 280 -2.89 6.54 -27.78
CA ALA A 280 -1.67 7.30 -27.99
C ALA A 280 -0.55 6.41 -28.54
N LEU A 281 -0.38 5.20 -28.01
CA LEU A 281 0.59 4.22 -28.49
C LEU A 281 0.33 3.78 -29.95
N ARG A 282 -0.92 3.72 -30.36
CA ARG A 282 -1.32 3.41 -31.75
C ARG A 282 -1.11 4.57 -32.72
N GLN A 283 -0.64 5.73 -32.23
CA GLN A 283 -0.34 6.92 -33.02
C GLN A 283 -1.51 7.39 -33.90
N ILE A 284 -2.74 7.23 -33.42
CA ILE A 284 -3.92 7.71 -34.13
C ILE A 284 -3.95 9.23 -34.05
N PRO A 285 -3.87 9.99 -35.15
CA PRO A 285 -3.95 11.44 -35.10
C PRO A 285 -5.29 11.89 -34.49
N MET A 286 -5.22 12.69 -33.47
CA MET A 286 -6.40 13.19 -32.76
C MET A 286 -6.24 14.66 -32.43
N THR A 287 -7.35 15.38 -32.46
CA THR A 287 -7.47 16.74 -31.95
C THR A 287 -7.90 16.71 -30.48
N MET A 288 -7.76 17.83 -29.77
CA MET A 288 -8.30 18.00 -28.41
C MET A 288 -9.81 17.72 -28.37
N GLN A 289 -10.56 18.10 -29.40
CA GLN A 289 -12.00 17.84 -29.53
C GLN A 289 -12.30 16.33 -29.69
N ASP A 290 -11.45 15.59 -30.38
CA ASP A 290 -11.60 14.13 -30.51
C ASP A 290 -11.44 13.45 -29.15
N TRP A 291 -10.48 13.89 -28.35
CA TRP A 291 -10.29 13.39 -26.99
C TRP A 291 -11.50 13.63 -26.10
N GLU A 292 -12.08 14.83 -26.16
CA GLU A 292 -13.31 15.16 -25.42
C GLU A 292 -14.49 14.27 -25.82
N THR A 293 -14.65 14.06 -27.12
CA THR A 293 -15.68 13.18 -27.67
C THR A 293 -15.49 11.73 -27.21
N ARG A 294 -14.25 11.25 -27.20
CA ARG A 294 -13.93 9.89 -26.73
C ARG A 294 -14.16 9.72 -25.24
N LEU A 295 -13.79 10.71 -24.41
CA LEU A 295 -14.12 10.69 -22.99
C LEU A 295 -15.63 10.58 -22.78
N SER A 296 -16.42 11.37 -23.50
CA SER A 296 -17.88 11.32 -23.41
C SER A 296 -18.45 9.95 -23.81
N ARG A 297 -17.94 9.35 -24.90
CA ARG A 297 -18.31 7.98 -25.31
C ARG A 297 -17.89 6.93 -24.28
N PHE A 298 -16.70 7.07 -23.70
CA PHE A 298 -16.24 6.18 -22.65
C PHE A 298 -17.14 6.23 -21.42
N ILE A 299 -17.51 7.45 -20.94
CA ILE A 299 -18.43 7.64 -19.82
C ILE A 299 -19.79 7.00 -20.14
N ALA A 300 -20.35 7.25 -21.35
CA ALA A 300 -21.62 6.65 -21.77
C ALA A 300 -21.57 5.12 -21.80
N ALA A 301 -20.46 4.53 -22.25
CA ALA A 301 -20.27 3.07 -22.26
C ALA A 301 -20.22 2.43 -20.87
N THR A 302 -20.10 3.24 -19.81
CA THR A 302 -20.20 2.78 -18.41
C THR A 302 -21.57 3.03 -17.79
N ASP A 303 -22.59 3.30 -18.60
CA ASP A 303 -23.97 3.62 -18.18
C ASP A 303 -24.09 4.80 -17.20
N ARG A 304 -23.18 5.79 -17.36
CA ARG A 304 -23.16 7.00 -16.55
C ARG A 304 -23.63 8.21 -17.33
N GLU A 305 -24.20 9.17 -16.61
CA GLU A 305 -24.62 10.43 -17.17
C GLU A 305 -23.43 11.29 -17.60
N ILE A 306 -23.60 11.99 -18.74
CA ILE A 306 -22.60 12.89 -19.29
C ILE A 306 -22.99 14.33 -18.99
N LEU A 307 -22.06 15.12 -18.47
CA LEU A 307 -22.24 16.56 -18.32
C LEU A 307 -22.43 17.20 -19.71
N GLN A 308 -23.55 17.89 -19.88
CA GLN A 308 -23.94 18.51 -21.16
C GLN A 308 -23.54 19.99 -21.26
N ASP A 309 -23.30 20.66 -20.11
CA ASP A 309 -22.98 22.07 -20.02
C ASP A 309 -21.75 22.33 -19.12
N ALA A 310 -21.49 23.57 -18.78
CA ALA A 310 -20.35 23.93 -17.92
C ALA A 310 -20.63 23.75 -16.41
N GLY A 311 -21.84 23.32 -16.02
CA GLY A 311 -22.31 23.36 -14.64
C GLY A 311 -22.88 24.71 -14.23
N LYS A 312 -23.48 24.76 -13.05
CA LYS A 312 -24.19 25.95 -12.53
C LYS A 312 -23.29 26.87 -11.71
N VAL A 313 -22.13 26.40 -11.30
CA VAL A 313 -21.18 27.12 -10.42
C VAL A 313 -19.83 27.23 -11.11
N THR A 314 -19.28 28.45 -11.12
CA THR A 314 -17.92 28.65 -11.67
C THR A 314 -16.86 28.33 -10.62
N ALA A 315 -15.62 28.11 -11.07
CA ALA A 315 -14.49 27.82 -10.17
C ALA A 315 -14.22 28.98 -9.21
N GLU A 316 -14.36 30.22 -9.67
CA GLU A 316 -14.13 31.42 -8.86
C GLU A 316 -15.17 31.56 -7.74
N ILE A 317 -16.46 31.27 -8.02
CA ILE A 317 -17.52 31.26 -7.01
C ILE A 317 -17.24 30.16 -5.97
N ALA A 318 -16.88 28.96 -6.41
CA ALA A 318 -16.57 27.86 -5.53
C ALA A 318 -15.37 28.16 -4.64
N GLN A 319 -14.31 28.72 -5.20
CA GLN A 319 -13.13 29.12 -4.44
C GLN A 319 -13.47 30.19 -3.40
N ALA A 320 -14.15 31.24 -3.78
CA ALA A 320 -14.54 32.33 -2.87
C ALA A 320 -15.42 31.83 -1.72
N HIS A 321 -16.36 30.92 -2.01
CA HIS A 321 -17.21 30.27 -1.00
C HIS A 321 -16.36 29.43 -0.03
N ALA A 322 -15.51 28.53 -0.54
CA ALA A 322 -14.68 27.65 0.29
C ALA A 322 -13.71 28.44 1.17
N GLU A 323 -13.09 29.49 0.63
CA GLU A 323 -12.20 30.37 1.40
C GLU A 323 -12.96 31.14 2.49
N SER A 324 -14.18 31.61 2.21
CA SER A 324 -15.03 32.25 3.22
C SER A 324 -15.41 31.29 4.35
N GLU A 325 -15.80 30.07 4.02
CA GLU A 325 -16.11 29.06 5.03
C GLU A 325 -14.85 28.64 5.81
N PHE A 326 -13.69 28.59 5.19
CA PHE A 326 -12.43 28.31 5.85
C PHE A 326 -12.06 29.37 6.88
N GLU A 327 -12.23 30.67 6.60
CA GLU A 327 -11.93 31.73 7.58
C GLU A 327 -12.80 31.62 8.84
N LYS A 328 -14.04 31.17 8.71
CA LYS A 328 -14.91 30.87 9.86
C LYS A 328 -14.44 29.61 10.61
N TYR A 329 -14.13 28.54 9.88
CA TYR A 329 -13.72 27.26 10.45
C TYR A 329 -12.36 27.37 11.14
N ARG A 330 -11.41 28.13 10.60
CA ARG A 330 -10.07 28.32 11.16
C ARG A 330 -10.11 28.74 12.62
N ILE A 331 -11.04 29.61 13.02
CA ILE A 331 -11.20 30.07 14.41
C ILE A 331 -11.53 28.87 15.33
N VAL A 332 -12.40 27.97 14.86
CA VAL A 332 -12.77 26.75 15.62
C VAL A 332 -11.61 25.77 15.65
N GLN A 333 -10.99 25.55 14.50
CA GLN A 333 -9.82 24.65 14.36
C GLN A 333 -8.66 25.06 15.27
N ASP A 334 -8.35 26.36 15.33
CA ASP A 334 -7.24 26.87 16.16
C ASP A 334 -7.52 26.70 17.66
N ARG A 335 -8.78 26.72 18.08
CA ARG A 335 -9.18 26.42 19.47
C ARG A 335 -9.12 24.92 19.83
N LEU A 336 -9.36 24.05 18.85
CA LEU A 336 -9.43 22.60 19.07
C LEU A 336 -8.10 21.92 18.82
N PHE A 337 -7.19 22.58 18.12
CA PHE A 337 -5.91 21.98 17.76
C PHE A 337 -4.94 22.03 18.94
N GLU A 338 -4.57 20.84 19.41
CA GLU A 338 -3.48 20.66 20.34
C GLU A 338 -2.19 20.40 19.57
N SER A 339 -1.15 21.18 19.84
CA SER A 339 0.16 20.98 19.23
C SER A 339 0.81 19.70 19.78
N ASP A 340 1.78 19.13 19.05
CA ASP A 340 2.57 18.02 19.54
C ASP A 340 3.26 18.37 20.88
N PHE A 341 3.61 19.64 21.07
CA PHE A 341 4.15 20.15 22.33
C PHE A 341 3.13 20.06 23.47
N ASP A 342 1.88 20.46 23.23
CA ASP A 342 0.83 20.38 24.26
C ASP A 342 0.51 18.94 24.63
N GLN A 343 0.54 18.02 23.65
CA GLN A 343 0.38 16.58 23.91
C GLN A 343 1.54 16.04 24.73
N MET A 344 2.79 16.38 24.39
CA MET A 344 3.97 15.96 25.13
C MET A 344 3.98 16.52 26.56
N MET A 345 3.53 17.77 26.76
CA MET A 345 3.41 18.36 28.10
C MET A 345 2.37 17.65 28.97
N LYS A 346 1.30 17.09 28.38
CA LYS A 346 0.30 16.30 29.12
C LYS A 346 0.81 14.90 29.53
N GLU A 347 1.75 14.35 28.77
CA GLU A 347 2.37 13.04 29.06
C GLU A 347 3.50 13.13 30.09
N LEU A 348 4.02 14.33 30.37
CA LEU A 348 5.03 14.52 31.41
C LEU A 348 4.39 14.36 32.80
N PRO A 349 5.00 13.56 33.69
CA PRO A 349 4.53 13.47 35.07
C PRO A 349 4.59 14.85 35.73
N PRO A 350 3.60 15.19 36.57
CA PRO A 350 3.63 16.45 37.31
C PRO A 350 4.95 16.58 38.05
N GLU A 351 5.62 17.74 37.96
CA GLU A 351 6.83 18.00 38.70
C GLU A 351 6.54 17.74 40.18
N ALA A 352 7.25 16.77 40.77
CA ALA A 352 7.18 16.52 42.16
C ALA A 352 7.68 17.79 42.88
N ASP A 353 6.80 18.43 43.66
CA ASP A 353 7.17 19.53 44.54
C ASP A 353 8.42 19.11 45.33
N LYS A 354 9.54 19.75 45.03
CA LYS A 354 10.74 19.60 45.85
C LYS A 354 10.51 20.29 47.20
N PRO A 355 10.78 19.59 48.31
CA PRO A 355 10.64 20.14 49.64
C PRO A 355 11.60 21.29 49.92
#